data_dad03749c4a85d78a71a8080d99851d6
#
_entry.id   dad03749c4a85d78a71a8080d99851d6
#
_cell.length_a   1.000
_cell.length_b   1.000
_cell.length_c   1.000
_cell.angle_alpha   90.00
_cell.angle_beta   90.00
_cell.angle_gamma   90.00
#
_symmetry.space_group_name_H-M   'P 1'
#
loop_
_entity.id
_entity.type
_entity.pdbx_description
1 polymer ?
#
loop_
_entity_poly.entity_id
_entity_poly.type
_entity_poly.pdbx_seq_one_letter_code
_entity_poly.pdbx_strand_id
1 'polypeptide(L)'
;QRSRWYKGYLQTFLVHMRSPRLVTRQLGWRAVADMVIFIAGTPLLSVLNGVFWILTLIWFTSQSPIVAGLFPPGIYHLGLMCMVVGNLLVTYMSLYVARVMERPDLLVPALLVPAYWLLMWVAAVKAVVQLIRNPSYWEKTTHGLHTKTSPPPLGGEPSQAASDPGGA
;
A
#
# COMPACT_ATOMS: atom_id res chain seq x y z
N GLN A 1 -4.68 -4.71 -2.72
CA GLN A 1 -4.86 -3.31 -3.16
C GLN A 1 -3.55 -2.53 -3.17
N ARG A 2 -2.74 -2.54 -2.11
CA ARG A 2 -1.45 -1.79 -2.01
C ARG A 2 -0.41 -2.25 -3.04
N SER A 3 -0.33 -3.56 -3.35
CA SER A 3 0.59 -4.07 -4.37
C SER A 3 0.33 -3.47 -5.76
N ARG A 4 -0.93 -3.20 -6.09
CA ARG A 4 -1.29 -2.51 -7.35
C ARG A 4 -0.80 -1.06 -7.38
N TRP A 5 -0.91 -0.35 -6.26
CA TRP A 5 -0.40 1.02 -6.17
C TRP A 5 1.11 1.06 -6.36
N TYR A 6 1.84 0.18 -5.69
CA TYR A 6 3.29 0.08 -5.86
C TYR A 6 3.67 -0.31 -7.29
N LYS A 7 2.95 -1.26 -7.90
CA LYS A 7 3.16 -1.60 -9.31
C LYS A 7 2.90 -0.39 -10.22
N GLY A 8 1.81 0.36 -9.97
CA GLY A 8 1.50 1.59 -10.70
C GLY A 8 2.60 2.64 -10.58
N TYR A 9 3.13 2.87 -9.38
CA TYR A 9 4.25 3.79 -9.16
C TYR A 9 5.48 3.37 -9.95
N LEU A 10 5.87 2.10 -9.88
CA LEU A 10 7.02 1.59 -10.62
C LEU A 10 6.81 1.69 -12.14
N GLN A 11 5.63 1.37 -12.64
CA GLN A 11 5.30 1.50 -14.07
C GLN A 11 5.36 2.97 -14.51
N THR A 12 4.76 3.88 -13.76
CA THR A 12 4.79 5.31 -14.04
C THR A 12 6.23 5.82 -14.08
N PHE A 13 7.05 5.45 -13.10
CA PHE A 13 8.45 5.80 -13.07
C PHE A 13 9.22 5.29 -14.31
N LEU A 14 9.06 4.00 -14.63
CA LEU A 14 9.76 3.39 -15.77
C LEU A 14 9.34 4.01 -17.11
N VAL A 15 8.06 4.33 -17.29
CA VAL A 15 7.57 4.99 -18.50
C VAL A 15 8.21 6.38 -18.67
N HIS A 16 8.25 7.17 -17.61
CA HIS A 16 8.84 8.53 -17.68
C HIS A 16 10.36 8.47 -17.83
N MET A 17 11.01 7.49 -17.21
CA MET A 17 12.47 7.28 -17.31
C MET A 17 12.90 6.62 -18.61
N ARG A 18 11.99 6.31 -19.53
CA ARG A 18 12.36 5.92 -20.91
C ARG A 18 13.14 7.00 -21.65
N SER A 19 12.83 8.26 -21.37
CA SER A 19 13.47 9.43 -22.00
C SER A 19 13.83 10.47 -20.94
N PRO A 20 14.80 10.19 -20.05
CA PRO A 20 15.08 11.04 -18.90
C PRO A 20 15.53 12.44 -19.29
N ARG A 21 16.28 12.58 -20.39
CA ARG A 21 16.71 13.88 -20.91
C ARG A 21 15.53 14.75 -21.34
N LEU A 22 14.51 14.15 -21.98
CA LEU A 22 13.32 14.86 -22.42
C LEU A 22 12.49 15.32 -21.20
N VAL A 23 12.28 14.42 -20.24
CA VAL A 23 11.54 14.72 -19.01
C VAL A 23 12.24 15.83 -18.21
N THR A 24 13.56 15.76 -18.06
CA THR A 24 14.33 16.80 -17.36
C THR A 24 14.27 18.15 -18.10
N ARG A 25 14.28 18.12 -19.43
CA ARG A 25 14.19 19.35 -20.24
C ARG A 25 12.81 20.00 -20.15
N GLN A 26 11.73 19.20 -20.06
CA GLN A 26 10.36 19.69 -20.02
C GLN A 26 9.90 20.12 -18.62
N LEU A 27 10.24 19.33 -17.59
CA LEU A 27 9.74 19.53 -16.23
C LEU A 27 10.79 20.15 -15.30
N GLY A 28 12.05 20.16 -15.71
CA GLY A 28 13.17 20.59 -14.87
C GLY A 28 13.66 19.50 -13.91
N TRP A 29 14.90 19.66 -13.44
CA TRP A 29 15.57 18.66 -12.59
C TRP A 29 14.88 18.45 -11.22
N ARG A 30 14.27 19.50 -10.66
CA ARG A 30 13.55 19.41 -9.37
C ARG A 30 12.35 18.48 -9.45
N ALA A 31 11.51 18.66 -10.46
CA ALA A 31 10.36 17.80 -10.66
C ALA A 31 10.76 16.33 -10.93
N VAL A 32 11.89 16.11 -11.62
CA VAL A 32 12.44 14.76 -11.80
C VAL A 32 12.92 14.18 -10.47
N ALA A 33 13.60 14.96 -9.64
CA ALA A 33 14.03 14.53 -8.31
C ALA A 33 12.83 14.17 -7.43
N ASP A 34 11.80 15.00 -7.41
CA ASP A 34 10.55 14.73 -6.68
C ASP A 34 9.88 13.43 -7.17
N MET A 35 9.82 13.22 -8.49
CA MET A 35 9.28 11.99 -9.06
C MET A 35 10.11 10.75 -8.64
N VAL A 36 11.44 10.84 -8.65
CA VAL A 36 12.32 9.74 -8.18
C VAL A 36 12.07 9.46 -6.71
N ILE A 37 12.04 10.49 -5.86
CA ILE A 37 11.89 10.35 -4.41
C ILE A 37 10.49 9.80 -4.05
N PHE A 38 9.42 10.39 -4.60
CA PHE A 38 8.06 10.03 -4.17
C PHE A 38 7.50 8.82 -4.92
N ILE A 39 7.76 8.68 -6.22
CA ILE A 39 7.16 7.62 -7.02
C ILE A 39 8.02 6.36 -7.00
N ALA A 40 9.31 6.44 -7.30
CA ALA A 40 10.18 5.27 -7.24
C ALA A 40 10.65 4.97 -5.82
N GLY A 41 10.90 5.99 -5.02
CA GLY A 41 11.40 5.88 -3.65
C GLY A 41 10.41 5.14 -2.74
N THR A 42 9.11 5.40 -2.85
CA THR A 42 8.09 4.78 -1.98
C THR A 42 8.11 3.24 -2.02
N PRO A 43 7.99 2.57 -3.17
CA PRO A 43 8.08 1.10 -3.22
C PRO A 43 9.49 0.59 -2.90
N LEU A 44 10.53 1.30 -3.34
CA LEU A 44 11.92 0.91 -3.07
C LEU A 44 12.23 0.96 -1.58
N LEU A 45 11.89 2.03 -0.90
CA LEU A 45 12.09 2.16 0.55
C LEU A 45 11.28 1.13 1.33
N SER A 46 10.07 0.78 0.87
CA SER A 46 9.29 -0.31 1.48
C SER A 46 10.00 -1.66 1.37
N VAL A 47 10.63 -1.96 0.22
CA VAL A 47 11.42 -3.19 0.04
C VAL A 47 12.67 -3.16 0.92
N LEU A 48 13.42 -2.06 0.90
CA LEU A 48 14.65 -1.91 1.70
C LEU A 48 14.38 -1.97 3.21
N ASN A 49 13.29 -1.37 3.67
CA ASN A 49 12.88 -1.42 5.07
C ASN A 49 12.65 -2.87 5.52
N GLY A 50 11.92 -3.66 4.75
CA GLY A 50 11.68 -5.08 5.08
C GLY A 50 12.95 -5.91 5.08
N VAL A 51 13.85 -5.69 4.11
CA VAL A 51 15.16 -6.34 4.07
C VAL A 51 15.98 -5.96 5.31
N PHE A 52 15.98 -4.69 5.69
CA PHE A 52 16.70 -4.21 6.88
C PHE A 52 16.16 -4.85 8.17
N TRP A 53 14.84 -5.01 8.30
CA TRP A 53 14.21 -5.72 9.42
C TRP A 53 14.68 -7.18 9.49
N ILE A 54 14.69 -7.89 8.36
CA ILE A 54 15.12 -9.29 8.30
C ILE A 54 16.60 -9.40 8.68
N LEU A 55 17.46 -8.57 8.12
CA LEU A 55 18.90 -8.58 8.42
C LEU A 55 19.17 -8.23 9.89
N THR A 56 18.44 -7.27 10.45
CA THR A 56 18.52 -6.93 11.87
C THR A 56 18.11 -8.12 12.75
N LEU A 57 17.03 -8.82 12.42
CA LEU A 57 16.59 -10.00 13.14
C LEU A 57 17.62 -11.14 13.06
N ILE A 58 18.17 -11.40 11.87
CA ILE A 58 19.22 -12.40 11.67
C ILE A 58 20.45 -12.03 12.52
N TRP A 59 20.84 -10.76 12.51
CA TRP A 59 22.00 -10.33 13.31
C TRP A 59 21.77 -10.50 14.81
N PHE A 60 20.59 -10.13 15.32
CA PHE A 60 20.26 -10.31 16.74
C PHE A 60 20.22 -11.78 17.18
N THR A 61 19.75 -12.67 16.31
CA THR A 61 19.60 -14.10 16.65
C THR A 61 20.87 -14.91 16.43
N SER A 62 21.63 -14.63 15.37
CA SER A 62 22.78 -15.45 14.95
C SER A 62 24.14 -14.78 15.13
N GLN A 63 24.18 -13.46 15.37
CA GLN A 63 25.42 -12.66 15.41
C GLN A 63 26.34 -12.91 14.19
N SER A 64 25.71 -13.14 13.03
CA SER A 64 26.38 -13.57 11.80
C SER A 64 27.43 -12.56 11.34
N PRO A 65 28.70 -12.96 11.14
CA PRO A 65 29.76 -12.08 10.64
C PRO A 65 29.49 -11.61 9.22
N ILE A 66 28.69 -12.35 8.45
CA ILE A 66 28.29 -11.97 7.10
C ILE A 66 27.40 -10.72 7.15
N VAL A 67 26.43 -10.69 8.05
CA VAL A 67 25.53 -9.54 8.22
C VAL A 67 26.32 -8.34 8.78
N ALA A 68 27.23 -8.57 9.74
CA ALA A 68 28.09 -7.52 10.26
C ALA A 68 29.00 -6.91 9.18
N GLY A 69 29.46 -7.71 8.22
CA GLY A 69 30.27 -7.25 7.10
C GLY A 69 29.50 -6.48 6.02
N LEU A 70 28.18 -6.70 5.90
CA LEU A 70 27.31 -6.01 4.95
C LEU A 70 27.11 -4.52 5.31
N PHE A 71 27.17 -4.19 6.59
CA PHE A 71 26.91 -2.85 7.09
C PHE A 71 28.11 -2.33 7.89
N PRO A 72 28.81 -1.29 7.39
CA PRO A 72 29.75 -0.58 8.22
C PRO A 72 29.08 -0.09 9.51
N PRO A 73 29.77 -0.11 10.66
CA PRO A 73 29.15 0.15 11.97
C PRO A 73 28.34 1.44 12.02
N GLY A 74 28.81 2.52 11.38
CA GLY A 74 28.08 3.79 11.34
C GLY A 74 26.76 3.74 10.58
N ILE A 75 26.73 3.08 9.43
CA ILE A 75 25.54 2.95 8.59
C ILE A 75 24.51 2.06 9.28
N TYR A 76 24.95 0.97 9.92
CA TYR A 76 24.08 0.08 10.68
C TYR A 76 23.38 0.83 11.82
N HIS A 77 24.13 1.55 12.65
CA HIS A 77 23.55 2.29 13.79
C HIS A 77 22.61 3.40 13.33
N LEU A 78 22.97 4.12 12.27
CA LEU A 78 22.10 5.14 11.69
C LEU A 78 20.80 4.53 11.16
N GLY A 79 20.88 3.42 10.43
CA GLY A 79 19.71 2.71 9.92
C GLY A 79 18.82 2.18 11.05
N LEU A 80 19.41 1.59 12.09
CA LEU A 80 18.69 1.11 13.27
C LEU A 80 17.99 2.27 14.00
N MET A 81 18.70 3.38 14.21
CA MET A 81 18.13 4.58 14.82
C MET A 81 16.95 5.12 13.99
N CYS A 82 17.12 5.28 12.69
CA CYS A 82 16.03 5.72 11.80
C CYS A 82 14.84 4.77 11.85
N MET A 83 15.09 3.46 11.88
CA MET A 83 14.03 2.45 11.95
C MET A 83 13.26 2.54 13.27
N VAL A 84 13.95 2.60 14.40
CA VAL A 84 13.32 2.66 15.74
C VAL A 84 12.61 4.01 15.94
N VAL A 85 13.33 5.12 15.75
CA VAL A 85 12.79 6.47 15.97
C VAL A 85 11.67 6.77 14.97
N GLY A 86 11.84 6.39 13.69
CA GLY A 86 10.81 6.58 12.67
C GLY A 86 9.51 5.84 13.00
N ASN A 87 9.60 4.57 13.41
CA ASN A 87 8.41 3.80 13.80
C ASN A 87 7.76 4.36 15.09
N LEU A 88 8.56 4.75 16.09
CA LEU A 88 8.04 5.36 17.31
C LEU A 88 7.34 6.70 17.01
N LEU A 89 7.95 7.53 16.16
CA LEU A 89 7.38 8.83 15.79
C LEU A 89 6.04 8.65 15.05
N VAL A 90 5.97 7.77 14.07
CA VAL A 90 4.74 7.51 13.32
C VAL A 90 3.65 6.93 14.22
N THR A 91 4.01 5.99 15.11
CA THR A 91 3.07 5.43 16.08
C THR A 91 2.57 6.50 17.05
N TYR A 92 3.48 7.31 17.59
CA TYR A 92 3.12 8.42 18.47
C TYR A 92 2.17 9.41 17.78
N MET A 93 2.50 9.84 16.56
CA MET A 93 1.65 10.76 15.79
C MET A 93 0.28 10.15 15.49
N SER A 94 0.22 8.86 15.19
CA SER A 94 -1.06 8.17 14.96
C SER A 94 -1.91 8.11 16.23
N LEU A 95 -1.30 7.83 17.38
CA LEU A 95 -1.98 7.85 18.68
C LEU A 95 -2.44 9.26 19.06
N TYR A 96 -1.58 10.27 18.83
CA TYR A 96 -1.92 11.66 19.09
C TYR A 96 -3.13 12.10 18.26
N VAL A 97 -3.16 11.81 16.97
CA VAL A 97 -4.29 12.12 16.08
C VAL A 97 -5.56 11.41 16.55
N ALA A 98 -5.49 10.12 16.89
CA ALA A 98 -6.62 9.36 17.40
C ALA A 98 -7.18 9.99 18.69
N ARG A 99 -6.29 10.49 19.56
CA ARG A 99 -6.67 11.19 20.80
C ARG A 99 -7.33 12.53 20.54
N VAL A 100 -6.74 13.35 19.67
CA VAL A 100 -7.26 14.69 19.32
C VAL A 100 -8.62 14.59 18.61
N MET A 101 -8.82 13.55 17.80
CA MET A 101 -10.09 13.30 17.12
C MET A 101 -11.15 12.63 18.02
N GLU A 102 -10.85 12.38 19.28
CA GLU A 102 -11.73 11.70 20.24
C GLU A 102 -12.23 10.33 19.74
N ARG A 103 -11.37 9.61 19.01
CA ARG A 103 -11.67 8.31 18.40
C ARG A 103 -10.88 7.19 19.09
N PRO A 104 -11.34 6.71 20.26
CA PRO A 104 -10.65 5.64 21.01
C PRO A 104 -10.61 4.31 20.24
N ASP A 105 -11.53 4.08 19.31
CA ASP A 105 -11.56 2.94 18.40
C ASP A 105 -10.32 2.88 17.48
N LEU A 106 -9.63 4.01 17.25
CA LEU A 106 -8.42 4.07 16.42
C LEU A 106 -7.13 3.85 17.22
N LEU A 107 -7.15 3.72 18.54
CA LEU A 107 -5.95 3.52 19.35
C LEU A 107 -5.26 2.20 19.05
N VAL A 108 -6.02 1.10 18.94
CA VAL A 108 -5.46 -0.22 18.61
C VAL A 108 -4.88 -0.24 17.19
N PRO A 109 -5.59 0.21 16.13
CA PRO A 109 -4.98 0.39 14.82
C PRO A 109 -3.73 1.25 14.82
N ALA A 110 -3.68 2.33 15.60
CA ALA A 110 -2.52 3.21 15.70
C ALA A 110 -1.30 2.50 16.29
N LEU A 111 -1.49 1.65 17.31
CA LEU A 111 -0.41 0.81 17.86
C LEU A 111 0.08 -0.26 16.89
N LEU A 112 -0.78 -0.72 15.97
CA LEU A 112 -0.44 -1.74 14.98
C LEU A 112 0.23 -1.17 13.72
N VAL A 113 0.47 0.15 13.64
CA VAL A 113 1.14 0.77 12.49
C VAL A 113 2.48 0.11 12.15
N PRO A 114 3.38 -0.22 13.11
CA PRO A 114 4.62 -0.92 12.76
C PRO A 114 4.39 -2.29 12.09
N ALA A 115 3.40 -3.04 12.54
CA ALA A 115 3.02 -4.32 11.91
C ALA A 115 2.46 -4.11 10.50
N TYR A 116 1.76 -3.00 10.27
CA TYR A 116 1.28 -2.62 8.93
C TYR A 116 2.43 -2.41 7.94
N TRP A 117 3.58 -1.91 8.36
CA TRP A 117 4.75 -1.76 7.49
C TRP A 117 5.28 -3.11 6.96
N LEU A 118 5.15 -4.19 7.73
CA LEU A 118 5.48 -5.53 7.23
C LEU A 118 4.55 -5.96 6.09
N LEU A 119 3.26 -5.65 6.19
CA LEU A 119 2.30 -5.90 5.10
C LEU A 119 2.63 -5.05 3.87
N MET A 120 3.05 -3.80 4.08
CA MET A 120 3.49 -2.92 3.00
C MET A 120 4.74 -3.46 2.30
N TRP A 121 5.69 -4.02 3.05
CA TRP A 121 6.84 -4.69 2.48
C TRP A 121 6.44 -5.87 1.58
N VAL A 122 5.58 -6.77 2.08
CA VAL A 122 5.06 -7.89 1.28
C VAL A 122 4.37 -7.40 0.01
N ALA A 123 3.57 -6.33 0.12
CA ALA A 123 2.90 -5.72 -1.03
C ALA A 123 3.90 -5.13 -2.04
N ALA A 124 4.99 -4.51 -1.58
CA ALA A 124 6.04 -3.97 -2.44
C ALA A 124 6.81 -5.07 -3.16
N VAL A 125 7.21 -6.13 -2.45
CA VAL A 125 7.86 -7.30 -3.06
C VAL A 125 6.95 -7.95 -4.10
N LYS A 126 5.67 -8.18 -3.78
CA LYS A 126 4.68 -8.68 -4.72
C LYS A 126 4.60 -7.79 -5.98
N ALA A 127 4.58 -6.47 -5.80
CA ALA A 127 4.51 -5.52 -6.91
C ALA A 127 5.73 -5.62 -7.84
N VAL A 128 6.94 -5.69 -7.28
CA VAL A 128 8.18 -5.86 -8.04
C VAL A 128 8.17 -7.18 -8.81
N VAL A 129 7.84 -8.28 -8.15
CA VAL A 129 7.77 -9.61 -8.79
C VAL A 129 6.74 -9.63 -9.91
N GLN A 130 5.55 -9.05 -9.69
CA GLN A 130 4.53 -8.94 -10.73
C GLN A 130 4.95 -8.05 -11.89
N LEU A 131 5.71 -6.99 -11.63
CA LEU A 131 6.22 -6.10 -12.68
C LEU A 131 7.22 -6.82 -13.58
N ILE A 132 8.08 -7.67 -12.99
CA ILE A 132 9.11 -8.43 -13.74
C ILE A 132 8.46 -9.58 -14.53
N ARG A 133 7.59 -10.37 -13.87
CA ARG A 133 7.01 -11.58 -14.47
C ARG A 133 5.88 -11.27 -15.44
N ASN A 134 5.01 -10.34 -15.09
CA ASN A 134 3.79 -10.02 -15.84
C ASN A 134 3.57 -8.49 -15.88
N PRO A 135 4.37 -7.74 -16.66
CA PRO A 135 4.32 -6.28 -16.67
C PRO A 135 2.95 -5.73 -17.11
N SER A 136 2.32 -6.39 -18.08
CA SER A 136 1.00 -5.96 -18.62
C SER A 136 -0.19 -6.44 -17.80
N TYR A 137 0.00 -7.38 -16.86
CA TYR A 137 -1.09 -7.89 -16.05
C TYR A 137 -1.50 -6.89 -14.97
N TRP A 138 -2.81 -6.57 -14.93
CA TRP A 138 -3.40 -5.73 -13.90
C TRP A 138 -4.40 -6.54 -13.07
N GLU A 139 -4.08 -6.73 -11.79
CA GLU A 139 -4.93 -7.45 -10.85
C GLU A 139 -6.21 -6.64 -10.55
N LYS A 140 -7.34 -7.08 -11.11
CA LYS A 140 -8.64 -6.45 -10.83
C LYS A 140 -9.11 -6.83 -9.43
N THR A 141 -9.56 -5.87 -8.63
CA THR A 141 -10.34 -6.18 -7.43
C THR A 141 -11.79 -6.33 -7.85
N THR A 142 -12.41 -7.41 -7.40
CA THR A 142 -13.86 -7.55 -7.41
C THR A 142 -14.44 -6.59 -6.36
N HIS A 143 -14.63 -5.33 -6.78
CA HIS A 143 -15.43 -4.39 -6.01
C HIS A 143 -16.90 -4.68 -6.34
N GLY A 144 -17.75 -4.73 -5.30
CA GLY A 144 -19.20 -4.78 -5.52
C GLY A 144 -19.75 -6.19 -5.67
N LEU A 145 -19.27 -7.15 -4.90
CA LEU A 145 -20.12 -8.28 -4.49
C LEU A 145 -21.19 -7.81 -3.46
N HIS A 146 -21.65 -6.57 -3.61
CA HIS A 146 -22.95 -6.25 -3.08
C HIS A 146 -23.91 -7.14 -3.86
N THR A 147 -24.53 -8.09 -3.15
CA THR A 147 -25.74 -8.76 -3.51
C THR A 147 -26.41 -8.02 -4.66
N LYS A 148 -26.47 -8.68 -5.82
CA LYS A 148 -27.54 -8.39 -6.75
C LYS A 148 -28.81 -8.70 -5.96
N THR A 149 -29.30 -7.75 -5.20
CA THR A 149 -30.72 -7.63 -4.94
C THR A 149 -31.31 -7.55 -6.32
N SER A 150 -31.83 -8.66 -6.78
CA SER A 150 -32.65 -8.69 -7.98
C SER A 150 -33.61 -7.53 -7.85
N PRO A 151 -33.70 -6.64 -8.84
CA PRO A 151 -34.74 -5.63 -8.79
C PRO A 151 -36.07 -6.35 -8.56
N PRO A 152 -36.97 -5.85 -7.74
CA PRO A 152 -38.29 -6.45 -7.57
C PRO A 152 -38.88 -6.63 -8.96
N PRO A 153 -39.56 -7.75 -9.25
CA PRO A 153 -40.13 -7.99 -10.55
C PRO A 153 -41.02 -6.81 -10.90
N LEU A 154 -40.63 -6.08 -11.95
CA LEU A 154 -41.46 -5.07 -12.57
C LEU A 154 -42.60 -5.82 -13.27
N GLY A 155 -43.70 -6.04 -12.60
CA GLY A 155 -44.80 -6.79 -13.13
C GLY A 155 -45.78 -7.28 -12.03
N GLY A 156 -46.21 -6.36 -11.24
CA GLY A 156 -47.51 -6.52 -10.60
C GLY A 156 -48.56 -6.30 -11.67
N GLU A 157 -49.02 -7.35 -12.35
CA GLU A 157 -50.28 -7.28 -13.05
C GLU A 157 -51.35 -6.79 -12.06
N PRO A 158 -52.18 -5.79 -12.44
CA PRO A 158 -53.29 -5.41 -11.60
C PRO A 158 -54.23 -6.62 -11.51
N SER A 159 -54.33 -7.16 -10.29
CA SER A 159 -55.36 -8.13 -9.93
C SER A 159 -56.68 -7.60 -10.45
N GLN A 160 -57.25 -8.25 -11.46
CA GLN A 160 -58.66 -8.13 -11.82
C GLN A 160 -59.45 -8.66 -10.63
N ALA A 161 -59.75 -7.76 -9.71
CA ALA A 161 -60.79 -8.01 -8.70
C ALA A 161 -62.13 -8.10 -9.41
N ALA A 162 -62.59 -9.30 -9.47
CA ALA A 162 -63.96 -9.73 -9.67
C ALA A 162 -65.01 -8.63 -9.74
N SER A 163 -65.51 -8.38 -10.94
CA SER A 163 -66.86 -7.91 -11.15
C SER A 163 -67.81 -9.09 -10.84
N ASP A 164 -68.40 -9.09 -9.69
CA ASP A 164 -69.56 -9.94 -9.36
C ASP A 164 -70.84 -9.20 -9.82
N PRO A 165 -71.58 -9.68 -10.82
CA PRO A 165 -72.91 -9.20 -11.16
C PRO A 165 -73.94 -10.14 -10.57
N GLY A 166 -74.22 -10.01 -9.29
CA GLY A 166 -75.39 -10.63 -8.73
C GLY A 166 -76.47 -9.59 -8.53
N GLY A 167 -77.48 -9.59 -9.22
CA GLY A 167 -78.61 -10.38 -9.59
C GLY A 167 -79.79 -10.10 -8.76
N ALA A 168 -80.88 -9.78 -9.33
CA ALA A 168 -82.29 -9.90 -8.98
C ALA A 168 -82.77 -9.33 -7.66
#